data_96d582a043fb52e19ff39a9225584aed
#
_entry.id   96d582a043fb52e19ff39a9225584aed
#
_cell.length_a   1.000
_cell.length_b   1.000
_cell.length_c   1.000
_cell.angle_alpha   90.00
_cell.angle_beta   90.00
_cell.angle_gamma   90.00
#
_symmetry.space_group_name_H-M   'P 1'
#
loop_
_entity.id
_entity.type
_entity.pdbx_description
1 polymer ?
#
loop_
_entity_poly.entity_id
_entity_poly.type
_entity_poly.pdbx_seq_one_letter_code
_entity_poly.pdbx_strand_id
1 'polypeptide(L)'
;LGDVYKRQEYFAVKATPNPYILKILKDYGCGVDCASMAELMMGYALDYKPEEIMFSSNDTPAEEYAYANEIGATINLDDITHIEFLDKILDGKFPETMSCRYNPGGYFQLGTSIMDNPGDAKYGMTHDQIIEAFKILKSKGVKHFGIHSFLASNTVSNESVSYTHLTLPTIRLV
;
A
#
# COMPACT_ATOMS: atom_id res chain seq x y z
N LEU A 1 -24.30 2.48 -1.36
CA LEU A 1 -24.25 3.73 -0.59
C LEU A 1 -23.99 3.53 0.92
N GLY A 2 -23.94 2.27 1.41
CA GLY A 2 -23.76 1.98 2.84
C GLY A 2 -22.34 2.11 3.40
N ASP A 3 -21.31 2.21 2.56
CA ASP A 3 -19.91 2.14 3.01
C ASP A 3 -19.17 3.48 3.04
N VAL A 4 -19.86 4.60 2.83
CA VAL A 4 -19.24 5.93 2.84
C VAL A 4 -18.60 6.26 4.20
N TYR A 5 -19.10 5.70 5.28
CA TYR A 5 -18.62 5.95 6.63
C TYR A 5 -17.42 5.10 7.07
N LYS A 6 -16.93 4.19 6.21
CA LYS A 6 -15.79 3.30 6.52
C LYS A 6 -14.58 3.53 5.60
N ARG A 7 -14.61 4.57 4.79
CA ARG A 7 -13.48 4.90 3.92
C ARG A 7 -12.53 5.84 4.65
N GLN A 8 -11.27 5.49 4.67
CA GLN A 8 -10.18 6.36 5.08
C GLN A 8 -9.33 6.66 3.86
N GLU A 9 -9.02 7.93 3.66
CA GLU A 9 -8.10 8.39 2.63
C GLU A 9 -6.68 8.39 3.18
N TYR A 10 -5.73 7.85 2.41
CA TYR A 10 -4.29 7.94 2.69
C TYR A 10 -3.64 8.78 1.60
N PHE A 11 -3.11 9.92 1.97
CA PHE A 11 -2.48 10.83 1.04
C PHE A 11 -1.04 10.40 0.73
N ALA A 12 -0.70 10.23 -0.54
CA ALA A 12 0.64 9.90 -0.99
C ALA A 12 1.62 11.05 -0.70
N VAL A 13 2.48 10.89 0.31
CA VAL A 13 3.40 11.94 0.76
C VAL A 13 4.33 12.42 -0.34
N LYS A 14 4.80 11.50 -1.21
CA LYS A 14 5.66 11.83 -2.36
C LYS A 14 5.07 12.87 -3.31
N ALA A 15 3.75 12.99 -3.39
CA ALA A 15 3.10 13.96 -4.26
C ALA A 15 3.29 15.40 -3.76
N THR A 16 3.31 15.59 -2.45
CA THR A 16 3.54 16.90 -1.83
C THR A 16 4.11 16.71 -0.43
N PRO A 17 5.44 16.50 -0.28
CA PRO A 17 6.08 16.25 1.00
C PRO A 17 6.24 17.53 1.82
N ASN A 18 5.12 18.14 2.17
CA ASN A 18 5.07 19.39 2.91
C ASN A 18 4.35 19.17 4.25
N PRO A 19 5.06 19.34 5.40
CA PRO A 19 4.49 19.07 6.72
C PRO A 19 3.26 19.92 7.05
N TYR A 20 3.18 21.15 6.55
CA TYR A 20 2.01 22.02 6.78
C TYR A 20 0.76 21.49 6.07
N ILE A 21 0.92 21.01 4.83
CA ILE A 21 -0.18 20.43 4.05
C ILE A 21 -0.62 19.12 4.68
N LEU A 22 0.34 18.25 5.05
CA LEU A 22 0.04 17.00 5.71
C LEU A 22 -0.71 17.19 7.03
N LYS A 23 -0.35 18.23 7.80
CA LYS A 23 -1.06 18.59 9.03
C LYS A 23 -2.51 18.98 8.76
N ILE A 24 -2.75 19.78 7.71
CA ILE A 24 -4.12 20.14 7.31
C ILE A 24 -4.91 18.88 6.93
N LEU A 25 -4.31 17.99 6.13
CA LEU A 25 -4.97 16.74 5.73
C LEU A 25 -5.27 15.85 6.93
N LYS A 26 -4.37 15.76 7.91
CA LYS A 26 -4.59 15.05 9.17
C LYS A 26 -5.80 15.60 9.93
N ASP A 27 -5.94 16.93 10.02
CA ASP A 27 -7.07 17.58 10.71
C ASP A 27 -8.42 17.24 10.03
N TYR A 28 -8.41 16.85 8.74
CA TYR A 28 -9.56 16.33 8.02
C TYR A 28 -9.71 14.80 8.06
N GLY A 29 -8.85 14.12 8.83
CA GLY A 29 -8.92 12.67 9.03
C GLY A 29 -8.24 11.84 7.96
N CYS A 30 -7.40 12.44 7.08
CA CYS A 30 -6.59 11.70 6.13
C CYS A 30 -5.41 11.04 6.84
N GLY A 31 -5.10 9.80 6.48
CA GLY A 31 -3.83 9.15 6.76
C GLY A 31 -2.76 9.55 5.73
N VAL A 32 -1.58 8.96 5.84
CA VAL A 32 -0.46 9.14 4.90
C VAL A 32 0.00 7.81 4.32
N ASP A 33 0.31 7.82 3.02
CA ASP A 33 0.97 6.73 2.32
C ASP A 33 2.41 7.13 2.03
N CYS A 34 3.35 6.44 2.69
CA CYS A 34 4.78 6.72 2.69
C CYS A 34 5.50 5.70 1.79
N ALA A 35 6.46 6.16 1.01
CA ALA A 35 7.26 5.32 0.11
C ALA A 35 8.77 5.36 0.42
N SER A 36 9.18 6.01 1.51
CA SER A 36 10.58 6.12 1.93
C SER A 36 10.72 6.39 3.42
N MET A 37 11.94 6.21 3.94
CA MET A 37 12.31 6.54 5.33
C MET A 37 11.93 7.98 5.69
N ALA A 38 12.28 8.94 4.83
CA ALA A 38 12.01 10.35 5.10
C ALA A 38 10.51 10.65 5.25
N GLU A 39 9.67 9.98 4.46
CA GLU A 39 8.23 10.10 4.52
C GLU A 39 7.65 9.45 5.78
N LEU A 40 8.16 8.28 6.18
CA LEU A 40 7.80 7.63 7.44
C LEU A 40 8.15 8.53 8.65
N MET A 41 9.36 9.07 8.66
CA MET A 41 9.79 10.01 9.70
C MET A 41 8.92 11.26 9.76
N MET A 42 8.50 11.78 8.60
CA MET A 42 7.59 12.91 8.53
C MET A 42 6.21 12.59 9.10
N GLY A 43 5.64 11.44 8.73
CA GLY A 43 4.38 10.96 9.30
C GLY A 43 4.45 10.82 10.82
N TYR A 44 5.51 10.19 11.32
CA TYR A 44 5.74 10.04 12.75
C TYR A 44 5.91 11.38 13.48
N ALA A 45 6.72 12.30 12.92
CA ALA A 45 6.95 13.62 13.49
C ALA A 45 5.72 14.54 13.51
N LEU A 46 4.73 14.25 12.67
CA LEU A 46 3.43 14.93 12.64
C LEU A 46 2.38 14.25 13.54
N ASP A 47 2.79 13.28 14.37
CA ASP A 47 1.93 12.55 15.30
C ASP A 47 0.78 11.80 14.61
N TYR A 48 0.98 11.31 13.37
CA TYR A 48 0.04 10.37 12.79
C TYR A 48 0.03 9.07 13.61
N LYS A 49 -1.15 8.53 13.86
CA LYS A 49 -1.27 7.26 14.57
C LYS A 49 -0.77 6.10 13.69
N PRO A 50 -0.34 4.99 14.29
CA PRO A 50 0.14 3.82 13.53
C PRO A 50 -0.81 3.39 12.41
N GLU A 51 -2.10 3.31 12.68
CA GLU A 51 -3.15 2.93 11.73
C GLU A 51 -3.42 3.98 10.64
N GLU A 52 -2.91 5.19 10.80
CA GLU A 52 -3.02 6.28 9.83
C GLU A 52 -1.79 6.35 8.89
N ILE A 53 -0.81 5.47 9.07
CA ILE A 53 0.41 5.40 8.24
C ILE A 53 0.41 4.11 7.44
N MET A 54 0.37 4.24 6.10
CA MET A 54 0.68 3.17 5.17
C MET A 54 2.14 3.28 4.72
N PHE A 55 2.80 2.15 4.51
CA PHE A 55 4.13 2.11 3.93
C PHE A 55 4.12 1.24 2.67
N SER A 56 4.17 1.90 1.51
CA SER A 56 4.09 1.31 0.18
C SER A 56 5.36 1.63 -0.61
N SER A 57 6.36 0.76 -0.53
CA SER A 57 7.64 0.90 -1.23
C SER A 57 7.90 -0.32 -2.12
N ASN A 58 8.60 -0.13 -3.24
CA ASN A 58 8.88 -1.18 -4.22
C ASN A 58 10.29 -1.74 -4.09
N ASP A 59 11.26 -0.88 -3.72
CA ASP A 59 12.67 -1.21 -3.55
C ASP A 59 13.07 -0.81 -2.13
N THR A 60 12.68 -1.65 -1.18
CA THR A 60 12.66 -1.30 0.23
C THR A 60 13.89 -1.82 0.96
N PRO A 61 14.78 -0.93 1.44
CA PRO A 61 15.88 -1.29 2.32
C PRO A 61 15.40 -1.90 3.64
N ALA A 62 16.26 -2.72 4.26
CA ALA A 62 15.92 -3.40 5.50
C ALA A 62 15.58 -2.44 6.65
N GLU A 63 16.31 -1.34 6.74
CA GLU A 63 16.10 -0.30 7.75
C GLU A 63 14.75 0.40 7.64
N GLU A 64 14.21 0.55 6.43
CA GLU A 64 12.90 1.14 6.21
C GLU A 64 11.77 0.21 6.68
N TYR A 65 11.89 -1.09 6.40
CA TYR A 65 10.96 -2.09 6.93
C TYR A 65 11.00 -2.17 8.46
N ALA A 66 12.22 -2.16 9.03
CA ALA A 66 12.39 -2.18 10.47
C ALA A 66 11.73 -0.96 11.12
N TYR A 67 11.97 0.23 10.57
CA TYR A 67 11.39 1.47 11.09
C TYR A 67 9.88 1.53 10.90
N ALA A 68 9.36 1.12 9.74
CA ALA A 68 7.91 1.06 9.51
C ALA A 68 7.22 0.15 10.54
N ASN A 69 7.84 -1.01 10.85
CA ASN A 69 7.33 -1.90 11.88
C ASN A 69 7.44 -1.30 13.28
N GLU A 70 8.55 -0.62 13.61
CA GLU A 70 8.78 0.03 14.90
C GLU A 70 7.71 1.08 15.21
N ILE A 71 7.36 1.93 14.23
CA ILE A 71 6.32 2.95 14.39
C ILE A 71 4.90 2.41 14.23
N GLY A 72 4.75 1.11 13.91
CA GLY A 72 3.46 0.43 13.76
C GLY A 72 2.71 0.75 12.47
N ALA A 73 3.38 1.27 11.44
CA ALA A 73 2.79 1.53 10.14
C ALA A 73 2.28 0.23 9.47
N THR A 74 1.21 0.33 8.70
CA THR A 74 0.73 -0.79 7.90
C THR A 74 1.66 -1.01 6.70
N ILE A 75 2.41 -2.11 6.70
CA ILE A 75 3.35 -2.46 5.63
C ILE A 75 2.59 -3.08 4.46
N ASN A 76 2.81 -2.55 3.26
CA ASN A 76 2.32 -3.08 2.00
C ASN A 76 3.47 -3.74 1.23
N LEU A 77 3.36 -5.03 0.98
CA LEU A 77 4.37 -5.79 0.24
C LEU A 77 4.09 -5.73 -1.26
N ASP A 78 5.08 -5.31 -2.03
CA ASP A 78 4.97 -5.19 -3.48
C ASP A 78 5.18 -6.52 -4.20
N ASP A 79 6.00 -7.42 -3.66
CA ASP A 79 6.34 -8.71 -4.22
C ASP A 79 6.32 -9.82 -3.16
N ILE A 80 6.04 -11.06 -3.59
CA ILE A 80 5.97 -12.22 -2.69
C ILE A 80 7.32 -12.54 -2.03
N THR A 81 8.44 -12.24 -2.71
CA THR A 81 9.80 -12.45 -2.18
C THR A 81 10.10 -11.53 -0.99
N HIS A 82 9.40 -10.41 -0.89
CA HIS A 82 9.53 -9.50 0.25
C HIS A 82 9.10 -10.14 1.57
N ILE A 83 8.27 -11.18 1.55
CA ILE A 83 7.85 -11.88 2.78
C ILE A 83 9.06 -12.54 3.46
N GLU A 84 9.89 -13.27 2.69
CA GLU A 84 11.09 -13.90 3.24
C GLU A 84 12.13 -12.86 3.70
N PHE A 85 12.25 -11.75 2.96
CA PHE A 85 13.13 -10.66 3.33
C PHE A 85 12.69 -10.00 4.64
N LEU A 86 11.41 -9.69 4.77
CA LEU A 86 10.82 -9.12 5.98
C LEU A 86 10.92 -10.07 7.19
N ASP A 87 10.76 -11.38 6.96
CA ASP A 87 10.90 -12.40 8.00
C ASP A 87 12.28 -12.35 8.69
N LYS A 88 13.32 -12.19 7.88
CA LYS A 88 14.70 -12.04 8.38
C LYS A 88 14.91 -10.74 9.16
N ILE A 89 14.27 -9.66 8.73
CA ILE A 89 14.38 -8.35 9.39
C ILE A 89 13.65 -8.34 10.74
N LEU A 90 12.46 -8.94 10.79
CA LEU A 90 11.59 -8.91 11.97
C LEU A 90 11.80 -10.11 12.92
N ASP A 91 12.75 -10.99 12.62
CA ASP A 91 13.02 -12.22 13.42
C ASP A 91 11.72 -13.03 13.64
N GLY A 92 10.95 -13.19 12.57
CA GLY A 92 9.68 -13.92 12.58
C GLY A 92 8.49 -13.21 13.24
N LYS A 93 8.66 -11.99 13.72
CA LYS A 93 7.61 -11.25 14.46
C LYS A 93 6.83 -10.31 13.56
N PHE A 94 5.92 -10.86 12.78
CA PHE A 94 5.09 -10.08 11.88
C PHE A 94 4.02 -9.25 12.62
N PRO A 95 3.68 -8.04 12.12
CA PRO A 95 2.53 -7.29 12.63
C PRO A 95 1.21 -8.02 12.32
N GLU A 96 0.19 -7.75 13.12
CA GLU A 96 -1.14 -8.38 12.94
C GLU A 96 -1.84 -7.94 11.66
N THR A 97 -1.52 -6.76 11.14
CA THR A 97 -2.14 -6.18 9.93
C THR A 97 -1.07 -5.97 8.86
N MET A 98 -1.29 -6.51 7.67
CA MET A 98 -0.41 -6.32 6.52
C MET A 98 -1.21 -6.19 5.24
N SER A 99 -0.62 -5.53 4.25
CA SER A 99 -1.17 -5.39 2.90
C SER A 99 -0.25 -5.99 1.85
N CYS A 100 -0.82 -6.43 0.75
CA CYS A 100 -0.08 -6.87 -0.43
C CYS A 100 -0.59 -6.15 -1.66
N ARG A 101 0.34 -5.78 -2.56
CA ARG A 101 -0.01 -5.16 -3.83
C ARG A 101 -0.43 -6.22 -4.84
N TYR A 102 -1.64 -6.05 -5.35
CA TYR A 102 -2.21 -6.87 -6.41
C TYR A 102 -1.98 -6.23 -7.78
N ASN A 103 -1.49 -7.02 -8.72
CA ASN A 103 -1.43 -6.68 -10.12
C ASN A 103 -2.42 -7.58 -10.88
N PRO A 104 -3.53 -7.04 -11.42
CA PRO A 104 -4.52 -7.83 -12.14
C PRO A 104 -4.03 -8.36 -13.49
N GLY A 105 -2.88 -7.89 -13.97
CA GLY A 105 -2.39 -8.19 -15.31
C GLY A 105 -3.23 -7.54 -16.41
N GLY A 106 -3.03 -7.99 -17.65
CA GLY A 106 -3.79 -7.52 -18.81
C GLY A 106 -3.32 -6.20 -19.40
N TYR A 107 -4.07 -5.73 -20.38
CA TYR A 107 -3.81 -4.46 -21.07
C TYR A 107 -4.76 -3.39 -20.56
N PHE A 108 -4.21 -2.32 -20.02
CA PHE A 108 -4.97 -1.18 -19.56
C PHE A 108 -4.34 0.10 -20.10
N GLN A 109 -4.86 0.61 -21.20
CA GLN A 109 -4.40 1.88 -21.77
C GLN A 109 -5.38 3.00 -21.44
N LEU A 110 -4.99 3.86 -20.53
CA LEU A 110 -5.62 5.16 -20.33
C LEU A 110 -4.58 6.27 -20.61
N GLY A 111 -4.52 6.64 -21.86
CA GLY A 111 -4.14 7.97 -22.35
C GLY A 111 -2.70 8.48 -22.14
N THR A 112 -1.85 7.84 -21.35
CA THR A 112 -0.46 8.27 -21.16
C THR A 112 0.48 7.07 -21.13
N SER A 113 1.51 7.10 -21.97
CA SER A 113 2.54 6.05 -22.14
C SER A 113 3.58 5.98 -20.98
N ILE A 114 3.26 6.53 -19.81
CA ILE A 114 4.21 6.64 -18.70
C ILE A 114 4.23 5.38 -17.84
N MET A 115 3.17 4.59 -17.88
CA MET A 115 3.13 3.29 -17.21
C MET A 115 2.99 2.17 -18.23
N ASP A 116 3.78 1.11 -18.02
CA ASP A 116 3.62 -0.15 -18.74
C ASP A 116 2.22 -0.73 -18.51
N ASN A 117 1.75 -1.55 -19.45
CA ASN A 117 0.54 -2.31 -19.22
C ASN A 117 0.69 -3.16 -17.95
N PRO A 118 -0.37 -3.34 -17.15
CA PRO A 118 -0.30 -4.17 -15.95
C PRO A 118 0.31 -5.56 -16.18
N GLY A 119 0.10 -6.15 -17.36
CA GLY A 119 0.68 -7.44 -17.73
C GLY A 119 2.21 -7.40 -17.92
N ASP A 120 2.77 -6.24 -18.24
CA ASP A 120 4.21 -6.03 -18.45
C ASP A 120 4.87 -5.36 -17.24
N ALA A 121 4.08 -4.91 -16.27
CA ALA A 121 4.57 -4.18 -15.10
C ALA A 121 5.29 -5.12 -14.12
N LYS A 122 6.41 -4.65 -13.58
CA LYS A 122 7.23 -5.38 -12.59
C LYS A 122 6.63 -5.40 -11.19
N TYR A 123 5.58 -4.63 -10.95
CA TYR A 123 5.08 -4.29 -9.62
C TYR A 123 3.79 -5.03 -9.31
N GLY A 124 3.71 -5.52 -8.09
CA GLY A 124 2.54 -6.19 -7.56
C GLY A 124 2.51 -7.70 -7.87
N MET A 125 1.77 -8.41 -7.05
CA MET A 125 1.61 -9.87 -7.11
C MET A 125 0.48 -10.23 -8.07
N THR A 126 0.68 -11.28 -8.85
CA THR A 126 -0.39 -11.90 -9.64
C THR A 126 -1.46 -12.51 -8.73
N HIS A 127 -2.59 -12.95 -9.31
CA HIS A 127 -3.68 -13.58 -8.57
C HIS A 127 -3.20 -14.78 -7.73
N ASP A 128 -2.41 -15.66 -8.31
CA ASP A 128 -1.93 -16.85 -7.60
C ASP A 128 -0.89 -16.50 -6.54
N GLN A 129 -0.02 -15.54 -6.83
CA GLN A 129 0.99 -15.05 -5.88
C GLN A 129 0.35 -14.37 -4.66
N ILE A 130 -0.70 -13.56 -4.84
CA ILE A 130 -1.32 -12.86 -3.69
C ILE A 130 -2.06 -13.84 -2.78
N ILE A 131 -2.69 -14.87 -3.34
CA ILE A 131 -3.31 -15.93 -2.55
C ILE A 131 -2.25 -16.70 -1.74
N GLU A 132 -1.13 -17.05 -2.37
CA GLU A 132 -0.04 -17.72 -1.70
C GLU A 132 0.62 -16.84 -0.64
N ALA A 133 0.84 -15.55 -0.93
CA ALA A 133 1.36 -14.57 0.02
C ALA A 133 0.49 -14.50 1.28
N PHE A 134 -0.83 -14.45 1.12
CA PHE A 134 -1.74 -14.41 2.27
C PHE A 134 -1.74 -15.71 3.09
N LYS A 135 -1.57 -16.87 2.45
CA LYS A 135 -1.41 -18.13 3.19
C LYS A 135 -0.12 -18.14 4.01
N ILE A 136 0.99 -17.68 3.42
CA ILE A 136 2.29 -17.59 4.11
C ILE A 136 2.17 -16.59 5.28
N LEU A 137 1.67 -15.39 5.04
CA LEU A 137 1.49 -14.37 6.08
C LEU A 137 0.58 -14.84 7.21
N LYS A 138 -0.51 -15.54 6.88
CA LYS A 138 -1.39 -16.14 7.87
C LYS A 138 -0.66 -17.17 8.73
N SER A 139 0.19 -18.01 8.15
CA SER A 139 1.00 -18.99 8.90
C SER A 139 2.02 -18.31 9.84
N LYS A 140 2.40 -17.05 9.55
CA LYS A 140 3.29 -16.23 10.37
C LYS A 140 2.56 -15.36 11.41
N GLY A 141 1.25 -15.52 11.55
CA GLY A 141 0.46 -14.87 12.61
C GLY A 141 -0.25 -13.58 12.19
N VAL A 142 -0.17 -13.17 10.93
CA VAL A 142 -0.95 -12.04 10.40
C VAL A 142 -2.44 -12.38 10.46
N LYS A 143 -3.26 -11.45 10.95
CA LYS A 143 -4.70 -11.64 11.18
C LYS A 143 -5.57 -10.81 10.23
N HIS A 144 -5.08 -9.64 9.84
CA HIS A 144 -5.80 -8.68 9.00
C HIS A 144 -5.03 -8.42 7.71
N PHE A 145 -5.72 -8.55 6.58
CA PHE A 145 -5.12 -8.47 5.25
C PHE A 145 -5.71 -7.33 4.45
N GLY A 146 -4.84 -6.47 3.94
CA GLY A 146 -5.19 -5.45 2.97
C GLY A 146 -4.80 -5.85 1.55
N ILE A 147 -5.53 -5.34 0.58
CA ILE A 147 -5.17 -5.42 -0.84
C ILE A 147 -4.95 -4.00 -1.34
N HIS A 148 -3.79 -3.77 -1.90
CA HIS A 148 -3.42 -2.53 -2.57
C HIS A 148 -3.37 -2.76 -4.07
N SER A 149 -3.84 -1.80 -4.86
CA SER A 149 -3.67 -1.81 -6.33
C SER A 149 -3.32 -0.42 -6.82
N PHE A 150 -2.43 -0.38 -7.79
CA PHE A 150 -1.97 0.85 -8.42
C PHE A 150 -1.91 0.63 -9.94
N LEU A 151 -2.96 1.04 -10.63
CA LEU A 151 -3.17 0.72 -12.05
C LEU A 151 -2.85 1.88 -12.98
N ALA A 152 -2.90 3.11 -12.50
CA ALA A 152 -2.70 4.29 -13.32
C ALA A 152 -2.02 5.43 -12.54
N SER A 153 -1.18 6.20 -13.22
CA SER A 153 -0.49 7.37 -12.69
C SER A 153 -0.55 8.50 -13.70
N ASN A 154 -0.52 9.76 -13.21
CA ASN A 154 -0.52 10.95 -14.06
C ASN A 154 -1.70 11.01 -15.07
N THR A 155 -2.85 10.52 -14.68
CA THR A 155 -4.05 10.56 -15.51
C THR A 155 -4.77 11.90 -15.32
N VAL A 156 -5.27 12.46 -16.41
CA VAL A 156 -6.06 13.70 -16.42
C VAL A 156 -7.57 13.42 -16.44
N SER A 157 -7.95 12.15 -16.43
CA SER A 157 -9.35 11.70 -16.53
C SER A 157 -9.82 11.10 -15.22
N ASN A 158 -10.93 11.60 -14.69
CA ASN A 158 -11.60 11.04 -13.52
C ASN A 158 -12.18 9.64 -13.77
N GLU A 159 -12.40 9.26 -15.03
CA GLU A 159 -12.85 7.92 -15.39
C GLU A 159 -11.85 6.86 -15.01
N SER A 160 -10.55 7.14 -15.20
CA SER A 160 -9.45 6.25 -14.79
C SER A 160 -9.43 6.01 -13.29
N VAL A 161 -9.61 7.07 -12.50
CA VAL A 161 -9.65 7.00 -11.04
C VAL A 161 -10.88 6.20 -10.60
N SER A 162 -12.03 6.49 -11.18
CA SER A 162 -13.28 5.80 -10.90
C SER A 162 -13.20 4.31 -11.24
N TYR A 163 -12.59 3.97 -12.38
CA TYR A 163 -12.40 2.58 -12.80
C TYR A 163 -11.50 1.80 -11.84
N THR A 164 -10.41 2.39 -11.37
CA THR A 164 -9.52 1.78 -10.36
C THR A 164 -10.27 1.46 -9.07
N HIS A 165 -11.15 2.37 -8.63
CA HIS A 165 -11.95 2.15 -7.42
C HIS A 165 -13.12 1.17 -7.61
N LEU A 166 -13.67 1.06 -8.82
CA LEU A 166 -14.83 0.19 -9.11
C LEU A 166 -14.42 -1.23 -9.49
N THR A 167 -13.22 -1.40 -10.05
CA THR A 167 -12.74 -2.71 -10.54
C THR A 167 -11.86 -3.47 -9.56
N LEU A 168 -11.55 -2.91 -8.39
CA LEU A 168 -11.10 -3.75 -7.29
C LEU A 168 -12.23 -4.73 -6.99
N PRO A 169 -12.13 -5.99 -7.46
CA PRO A 169 -13.21 -6.93 -7.23
C PRO A 169 -13.40 -7.04 -5.74
N THR A 170 -14.63 -7.05 -5.30
CA THR A 170 -14.99 -7.51 -3.99
C THR A 170 -14.56 -8.96 -3.91
N ILE A 171 -13.29 -9.23 -3.68
CA ILE A 171 -12.81 -10.57 -3.37
C ILE A 171 -13.33 -10.84 -1.97
N ARG A 172 -14.52 -11.40 -1.90
CA ARG A 172 -15.00 -12.07 -0.70
C ARG A 172 -14.11 -13.30 -0.53
N LEU A 173 -13.06 -13.16 0.26
CA LEU A 173 -12.36 -14.30 0.81
C LEU A 173 -13.31 -14.92 1.84
N VAL A 174 -13.94 -16.02 1.46
CA VAL A 174 -14.70 -16.90 2.35
C VAL A 174 -13.71 -17.79 3.11
#